data_6d1a7d26bb3c6799d84e36fc3bc80601
#
_entry.id   6d1a7d26bb3c6799d84e36fc3bc80601
#
_cell.length_a   1.000
_cell.length_b   1.000
_cell.length_c   1.000
_cell.angle_alpha   90.00
_cell.angle_beta   90.00
_cell.angle_gamma   90.00
#
_symmetry.space_group_name_H-M   'P 1'
#
loop_
_entity.id
_entity.type
_entity.pdbx_description
1 polymer ?
#
loop_
_entity_poly.entity_id
_entity_poly.type
_entity_poly.pdbx_seq_one_letter_code
_entity_poly.pdbx_strand_id
1 'polypeptide(L)'
;MPRRRGWRFLSLPTRGSFYVGPILVPGAAILASFLPGALLLFKGYRPVGAASFDMPANMTSLHPSLTSGHAARITARARRKHDRLMERFFRRGWLWLTPNNLYEALWSAALLTFIPLFPILYLILGRFFMGKLMFANERCTGCGICAASCPAGALVMKGRKRPRPFWRFNCEHCLRCLNFCPHQAIGASLPWAAFLWWLGTVAAMVGAIFARLAVIVPGLESVRDYWTVQLANSIVYYPVFLAAYALFYWLSRWRPVSAILSRTSLSFFFGQYRAPGATLSDLL
;
A
#
# COMPACT_ATOMS: atom_id res chain seq x y z
N MET A 1 -7.35 22.86 10.50
CA MET A 1 -7.81 23.89 9.55
C MET A 1 -8.93 24.72 10.19
N PRO A 2 -8.92 26.07 10.10
CA PRO A 2 -9.98 26.91 10.61
C PRO A 2 -11.31 26.65 9.87
N ARG A 3 -12.44 26.85 10.56
CA ARG A 3 -13.79 26.77 9.94
C ARG A 3 -13.97 27.98 9.01
N ARG A 4 -14.04 27.76 7.69
CA ARG A 4 -14.30 28.80 6.69
C ARG A 4 -15.61 28.52 5.98
N ARG A 5 -16.74 29.05 6.51
CA ARG A 5 -18.07 28.87 5.93
C ARG A 5 -18.16 29.47 4.52
N GLY A 6 -18.70 28.68 3.58
CA GLY A 6 -18.99 29.15 2.22
C GLY A 6 -17.85 29.04 1.20
N TRP A 7 -16.64 28.69 1.61
CA TRP A 7 -15.54 28.48 0.67
C TRP A 7 -15.79 27.24 -0.19
N ARG A 8 -15.49 27.37 -1.48
CA ARG A 8 -15.63 26.28 -2.45
C ARG A 8 -14.37 25.43 -2.51
N PHE A 9 -14.48 24.14 -2.70
CA PHE A 9 -13.33 23.27 -2.94
C PHE A 9 -13.59 22.28 -4.08
N LEU A 10 -12.51 21.98 -4.82
CA LEU A 10 -12.47 20.95 -5.84
C LEU A 10 -11.49 19.85 -5.38
N SER A 11 -11.93 18.59 -5.36
CA SER A 11 -11.09 17.46 -4.99
C SER A 11 -10.37 16.92 -6.22
N LEU A 12 -9.03 16.90 -6.18
CA LEU A 12 -8.18 16.45 -7.29
C LEU A 12 -7.23 15.34 -6.82
N PRO A 13 -7.74 14.17 -6.40
CA PRO A 13 -6.90 13.07 -5.97
C PRO A 13 -6.13 12.43 -7.13
N THR A 14 -5.00 11.85 -6.81
CA THR A 14 -4.28 10.98 -7.73
C THR A 14 -4.54 9.51 -7.37
N ARG A 15 -4.48 8.65 -8.37
CA ARG A 15 -4.57 7.19 -8.22
C ARG A 15 -3.39 6.53 -8.94
N GLY A 16 -2.90 5.43 -8.40
CA GLY A 16 -1.89 4.62 -9.04
C GLY A 16 -2.49 3.86 -10.21
N SER A 17 -1.89 3.98 -11.39
CA SER A 17 -2.32 3.26 -12.60
C SER A 17 -1.12 2.54 -13.19
N PHE A 18 -1.39 1.41 -13.87
CA PHE A 18 -0.35 0.58 -14.48
C PHE A 18 -0.82 -0.02 -15.81
N TYR A 19 0.13 -0.45 -16.63
CA TYR A 19 -0.16 -1.13 -17.88
C TYR A 19 -0.05 -2.65 -17.73
N VAL A 20 -1.01 -3.36 -18.31
CA VAL A 20 -0.94 -4.80 -18.56
C VAL A 20 -0.92 -4.97 -20.09
N GLY A 21 0.26 -5.19 -20.64
CA GLY A 21 0.45 -5.09 -22.09
C GLY A 21 0.10 -3.69 -22.61
N PRO A 22 -0.81 -3.54 -23.61
CA PRO A 22 -1.26 -2.24 -24.12
C PRO A 22 -2.37 -1.59 -23.27
N ILE A 23 -2.95 -2.31 -22.32
CA ILE A 23 -4.14 -1.89 -21.58
C ILE A 23 -3.72 -1.12 -20.33
N LEU A 24 -4.22 0.12 -20.17
CA LEU A 24 -4.08 0.87 -18.94
C LEU A 24 -5.12 0.40 -17.93
N VAL A 25 -4.68 -0.10 -16.80
CA VAL A 25 -5.53 -0.44 -15.65
C VAL A 25 -5.49 0.75 -14.67
N PRO A 26 -6.59 1.47 -14.53
CA PRO A 26 -6.65 2.59 -13.59
C PRO A 26 -6.89 2.08 -12.18
N GLY A 27 -6.30 2.75 -11.21
CA GLY A 27 -6.57 2.51 -9.79
C GLY A 27 -7.92 3.06 -9.33
N ALA A 28 -8.24 2.87 -8.06
CA ALA A 28 -9.42 3.46 -7.41
C ALA A 28 -9.00 4.66 -6.55
N ALA A 29 -9.75 5.77 -6.65
CA ALA A 29 -9.50 6.98 -5.89
C ALA A 29 -10.69 7.45 -5.05
N ILE A 30 -11.77 6.65 -4.98
CA ILE A 30 -13.01 7.09 -4.33
C ILE A 30 -12.80 7.52 -2.88
N LEU A 31 -12.06 6.74 -2.09
CA LEU A 31 -11.77 7.09 -0.70
C LEU A 31 -10.91 8.36 -0.58
N ALA A 32 -9.96 8.54 -1.49
CA ALA A 32 -9.11 9.73 -1.52
C ALA A 32 -9.88 10.99 -1.97
N SER A 33 -10.98 10.82 -2.71
CA SER A 33 -11.85 11.92 -3.14
C SER A 33 -12.91 12.25 -2.09
N PHE A 34 -13.62 11.25 -1.59
CA PHE A 34 -14.83 11.44 -0.79
C PHE A 34 -14.54 11.64 0.69
N LEU A 35 -13.56 10.96 1.28
CA LEU A 35 -13.28 11.10 2.71
C LEU A 35 -12.80 12.51 3.09
N PRO A 36 -11.78 13.10 2.43
CA PRO A 36 -11.44 14.50 2.65
C PRO A 36 -12.58 15.45 2.29
N GLY A 37 -13.34 15.11 1.23
CA GLY A 37 -14.51 15.87 0.81
C GLY A 37 -15.59 15.94 1.89
N ALA A 38 -15.94 14.82 2.50
CA ALA A 38 -16.90 14.75 3.61
C ALA A 38 -16.40 15.55 4.82
N LEU A 39 -15.14 15.39 5.20
CA LEU A 39 -14.54 16.16 6.30
C LEU A 39 -14.58 17.67 6.07
N LEU A 40 -14.33 18.12 4.85
CA LEU A 40 -14.40 19.54 4.48
C LEU A 40 -15.85 20.03 4.48
N LEU A 41 -16.80 19.21 4.01
CA LEU A 41 -18.23 19.52 4.06
C LEU A 41 -18.70 19.74 5.51
N PHE A 42 -18.34 18.84 6.44
CA PHE A 42 -18.62 19.02 7.88
C PHE A 42 -18.00 20.28 8.46
N LYS A 43 -16.92 20.78 7.88
CA LYS A 43 -16.31 22.06 8.25
C LYS A 43 -16.94 23.29 7.58
N GLY A 44 -18.01 23.11 6.82
CA GLY A 44 -18.75 24.18 6.17
C GLY A 44 -18.20 24.63 4.83
N TYR A 45 -17.30 23.85 4.21
CA TYR A 45 -16.87 24.08 2.82
C TYR A 45 -17.88 23.50 1.84
N ARG A 46 -18.03 24.14 0.68
CA ARG A 46 -18.94 23.69 -0.38
C ARG A 46 -18.17 22.94 -1.47
N PRO A 47 -18.43 21.63 -1.67
CA PRO A 47 -17.79 20.89 -2.74
C PRO A 47 -18.35 21.32 -4.10
N VAL A 48 -17.48 21.58 -5.06
CA VAL A 48 -17.85 21.95 -6.43
C VAL A 48 -17.51 20.88 -7.47
N GLY A 49 -16.91 19.78 -7.04
CA GLY A 49 -16.61 18.65 -7.91
C GLY A 49 -15.45 17.80 -7.40
N ALA A 50 -15.22 16.73 -8.15
CA ALA A 50 -14.07 15.87 -7.97
C ALA A 50 -13.56 15.41 -9.34
N ALA A 51 -12.25 15.19 -9.46
CA ALA A 51 -11.65 14.56 -10.63
C ALA A 51 -10.36 13.83 -10.22
N SER A 52 -10.30 12.53 -10.48
CA SER A 52 -9.10 11.75 -10.21
C SER A 52 -8.16 11.70 -11.40
N PHE A 53 -6.86 11.66 -11.14
CA PHE A 53 -5.82 11.60 -12.18
C PHE A 53 -5.01 10.32 -12.05
N ASP A 54 -4.82 9.66 -13.20
CA ASP A 54 -3.96 8.50 -13.31
C ASP A 54 -2.49 8.94 -13.20
N MET A 55 -1.78 8.42 -12.22
CA MET A 55 -0.36 8.66 -12.04
C MET A 55 0.39 7.32 -12.03
N PRO A 56 1.67 7.29 -12.42
CA PRO A 56 2.45 6.07 -12.34
C PRO A 56 2.37 5.49 -10.93
N ALA A 57 1.92 4.24 -10.82
CA ALA A 57 1.85 3.59 -9.53
C ALA A 57 3.25 3.34 -8.99
N ASN A 58 3.51 3.73 -7.76
CA ASN A 58 4.82 3.54 -7.12
C ASN A 58 4.94 2.20 -6.38
N MET A 59 3.90 1.36 -6.40
CA MET A 59 3.92 0.03 -5.77
C MET A 59 4.73 -0.99 -6.60
N THR A 60 5.99 -0.68 -6.86
CA THR A 60 6.94 -1.55 -7.60
C THR A 60 7.17 -2.90 -6.94
N SER A 61 6.66 -3.10 -5.74
CA SER A 61 6.66 -4.37 -5.04
C SER A 61 5.72 -5.41 -5.63
N LEU A 62 4.69 -5.00 -6.38
CA LEU A 62 3.59 -5.87 -6.80
C LEU A 62 3.28 -5.86 -8.30
N HIS A 63 3.76 -4.89 -9.09
CA HIS A 63 3.39 -4.81 -10.50
C HIS A 63 4.44 -4.16 -11.42
N PRO A 64 4.40 -4.50 -12.74
CA PRO A 64 5.45 -4.23 -13.71
C PRO A 64 5.47 -2.82 -14.30
N SER A 65 4.71 -1.88 -13.84
CA SER A 65 4.29 -0.73 -14.66
C SER A 65 5.24 0.45 -14.73
N LEU A 66 6.48 0.34 -14.30
CA LEU A 66 7.35 1.52 -14.19
C LEU A 66 8.55 1.53 -15.14
N THR A 67 8.38 1.03 -16.35
CA THR A 67 9.31 1.45 -17.41
C THR A 67 9.13 2.95 -17.64
N SER A 68 10.24 3.65 -17.91
CA SER A 68 10.24 5.09 -18.18
C SER A 68 9.21 5.51 -19.25
N GLY A 69 9.03 4.67 -20.28
CA GLY A 69 8.04 4.89 -21.34
C GLY A 69 6.58 4.77 -20.86
N HIS A 70 6.27 3.85 -19.94
CA HIS A 70 4.93 3.74 -19.37
C HIS A 70 4.63 4.93 -18.45
N ALA A 71 5.57 5.31 -17.60
CA ALA A 71 5.42 6.47 -16.73
C ALA A 71 5.19 7.76 -17.54
N ALA A 72 5.97 7.99 -18.60
CA ALA A 72 5.80 9.14 -19.48
C ALA A 72 4.41 9.17 -20.14
N ARG A 73 3.93 8.02 -20.66
CA ARG A 73 2.58 7.92 -21.25
C ARG A 73 1.47 8.20 -20.26
N ILE A 74 1.55 7.67 -19.04
CA ILE A 74 0.57 7.91 -17.97
C ILE A 74 0.56 9.40 -17.61
N THR A 75 1.73 10.00 -17.38
CA THR A 75 1.85 11.42 -17.02
C THR A 75 1.35 12.35 -18.12
N ALA A 76 1.68 12.06 -19.40
CA ALA A 76 1.17 12.84 -20.51
C ALA A 76 -0.36 12.74 -20.65
N ARG A 77 -0.94 11.57 -20.40
CA ARG A 77 -2.40 11.37 -20.37
C ARG A 77 -3.03 12.15 -19.22
N ALA A 78 -2.42 12.13 -18.03
CA ALA A 78 -2.89 12.88 -16.87
C ALA A 78 -2.91 14.38 -17.12
N ARG A 79 -1.85 14.93 -17.74
CA ARG A 79 -1.78 16.36 -18.12
C ARG A 79 -2.91 16.71 -19.09
N ARG A 80 -3.09 16.00 -20.19
CA ARG A 80 -4.19 16.25 -21.14
C ARG A 80 -5.57 16.14 -20.52
N LYS A 81 -5.74 15.24 -19.55
CA LYS A 81 -6.99 15.11 -18.79
C LYS A 81 -7.20 16.31 -17.86
N HIS A 82 -6.15 16.73 -17.17
CA HIS A 82 -6.14 17.91 -16.30
C HIS A 82 -6.58 19.15 -17.08
N ASP A 83 -5.94 19.44 -18.21
CA ASP A 83 -6.19 20.65 -18.99
C ASP A 83 -7.65 20.71 -19.45
N ARG A 84 -8.19 19.60 -19.99
CA ARG A 84 -9.60 19.51 -20.41
C ARG A 84 -10.59 19.68 -19.24
N LEU A 85 -10.27 19.11 -18.07
CA LEU A 85 -11.14 19.20 -16.92
C LEU A 85 -11.09 20.61 -16.29
N MET A 86 -9.92 21.24 -16.25
CA MET A 86 -9.79 22.62 -15.77
C MET A 86 -10.50 23.60 -16.70
N GLU A 87 -10.34 23.49 -18.01
CA GLU A 87 -11.10 24.29 -18.97
C GLU A 87 -12.60 24.14 -18.78
N ARG A 88 -13.10 22.94 -18.58
CA ARG A 88 -14.52 22.68 -18.27
C ARG A 88 -14.93 23.28 -16.93
N PHE A 89 -14.07 23.19 -15.91
CA PHE A 89 -14.33 23.78 -14.59
C PHE A 89 -14.43 25.28 -14.64
N PHE A 90 -13.50 25.95 -15.33
CA PHE A 90 -13.56 27.42 -15.47
C PHE A 90 -14.76 27.90 -16.25
N ARG A 91 -15.25 27.10 -17.21
CA ARG A 91 -16.48 27.43 -17.94
C ARG A 91 -17.76 27.19 -17.13
N ARG A 92 -17.84 26.09 -16.36
CA ARG A 92 -19.08 25.66 -15.68
C ARG A 92 -19.11 25.94 -14.18
N GLY A 93 -17.96 26.15 -13.55
CA GLY A 93 -17.83 26.33 -12.11
C GLY A 93 -18.01 25.08 -11.27
N TRP A 94 -18.17 23.90 -11.90
CA TRP A 94 -18.36 22.62 -11.23
C TRP A 94 -17.93 21.42 -12.09
N LEU A 95 -17.53 20.28 -11.42
CA LEU A 95 -17.10 19.05 -12.05
C LEU A 95 -17.72 17.81 -11.41
N TRP A 96 -19.04 17.72 -11.32
CA TRP A 96 -19.73 16.56 -10.76
C TRP A 96 -20.04 15.49 -11.81
N LEU A 97 -20.68 15.87 -12.90
CA LEU A 97 -21.10 14.95 -13.96
C LEU A 97 -20.07 14.90 -15.07
N THR A 98 -19.05 14.08 -14.90
CA THR A 98 -18.04 13.81 -15.91
C THR A 98 -17.95 12.32 -16.18
N PRO A 99 -17.57 11.87 -17.41
CA PRO A 99 -17.32 10.45 -17.67
C PRO A 99 -16.30 9.83 -16.71
N ASN A 100 -15.33 10.65 -16.24
CA ASN A 100 -14.38 10.21 -15.22
C ASN A 100 -15.05 9.88 -13.90
N ASN A 101 -15.98 10.71 -13.42
CA ASN A 101 -16.65 10.49 -12.15
C ASN A 101 -17.63 9.32 -12.22
N LEU A 102 -18.30 9.15 -13.37
CA LEU A 102 -19.13 7.98 -13.62
C LEU A 102 -18.31 6.68 -13.59
N TYR A 103 -17.17 6.67 -14.30
CA TYR A 103 -16.25 5.54 -14.28
C TYR A 103 -15.78 5.23 -12.85
N GLU A 104 -15.37 6.24 -12.08
CA GLU A 104 -14.94 6.09 -10.68
C GLU A 104 -16.07 5.50 -9.81
N ALA A 105 -17.27 6.00 -9.97
CA ALA A 105 -18.42 5.52 -9.19
C ALA A 105 -18.74 4.04 -9.51
N LEU A 106 -18.77 3.67 -10.78
CA LEU A 106 -19.03 2.29 -11.22
C LEU A 106 -17.92 1.34 -10.78
N TRP A 107 -16.65 1.72 -10.99
CA TRP A 107 -15.50 0.91 -10.59
C TRP A 107 -15.41 0.73 -9.08
N SER A 108 -15.68 1.79 -8.34
CA SER A 108 -15.67 1.74 -6.88
C SER A 108 -16.86 0.96 -6.32
N ALA A 109 -18.04 1.06 -6.94
CA ALA A 109 -19.18 0.24 -6.57
C ALA A 109 -18.90 -1.24 -6.80
N ALA A 110 -18.29 -1.61 -7.94
CA ALA A 110 -17.87 -2.97 -8.21
C ALA A 110 -16.85 -3.46 -7.17
N LEU A 111 -15.80 -2.69 -6.87
CA LEU A 111 -14.80 -3.04 -5.86
C LEU A 111 -15.42 -3.22 -4.47
N LEU A 112 -16.34 -2.33 -4.06
CA LEU A 112 -17.00 -2.42 -2.76
C LEU A 112 -17.95 -3.62 -2.67
N THR A 113 -18.56 -4.03 -3.79
CA THR A 113 -19.42 -5.23 -3.84
C THR A 113 -18.58 -6.50 -3.64
N PHE A 114 -17.45 -6.61 -4.35
CA PHE A 114 -16.59 -7.80 -4.26
C PHE A 114 -15.72 -7.83 -3.02
N ILE A 115 -15.28 -6.66 -2.51
CA ILE A 115 -14.35 -6.55 -1.38
C ILE A 115 -14.77 -5.41 -0.44
N PRO A 116 -15.95 -5.50 0.20
CA PRO A 116 -16.53 -4.35 0.92
C PRO A 116 -15.70 -3.87 2.10
N LEU A 117 -14.99 -4.77 2.77
CA LEU A 117 -14.16 -4.44 3.93
C LEU A 117 -12.69 -4.16 3.60
N PHE A 118 -12.26 -4.45 2.37
CA PHE A 118 -10.85 -4.35 1.99
C PHE A 118 -10.24 -2.95 2.24
N PRO A 119 -10.87 -1.83 1.87
CA PRO A 119 -10.30 -0.52 2.14
C PRO A 119 -10.10 -0.25 3.63
N ILE A 120 -11.05 -0.66 4.46
CA ILE A 120 -11.00 -0.47 5.92
C ILE A 120 -9.92 -1.38 6.51
N LEU A 121 -9.90 -2.66 6.15
CA LEU A 121 -8.90 -3.61 6.60
C LEU A 121 -7.49 -3.21 6.14
N TYR A 122 -7.34 -2.68 4.91
CA TYR A 122 -6.07 -2.17 4.44
C TYR A 122 -5.61 -0.96 5.25
N LEU A 123 -6.48 0.01 5.53
CA LEU A 123 -6.14 1.20 6.31
C LEU A 123 -5.76 0.88 7.75
N ILE A 124 -6.44 -0.07 8.37
CA ILE A 124 -6.24 -0.40 9.79
C ILE A 124 -5.09 -1.39 9.98
N LEU A 125 -5.00 -2.41 9.13
CA LEU A 125 -4.06 -3.53 9.31
C LEU A 125 -3.11 -3.69 8.13
N GLY A 126 -3.61 -3.74 6.90
CA GLY A 126 -2.88 -4.17 5.71
C GLY A 126 -1.62 -3.36 5.44
N ARG A 127 -1.67 -2.03 5.58
CA ARG A 127 -0.52 -1.15 5.37
C ARG A 127 0.67 -1.50 6.26
N PHE A 128 0.42 -1.88 7.50
CA PHE A 128 1.47 -2.26 8.45
C PHE A 128 2.08 -3.62 8.13
N PHE A 129 1.26 -4.57 7.65
CA PHE A 129 1.75 -5.86 7.17
C PHE A 129 2.58 -5.74 5.91
N MET A 130 2.19 -4.89 4.97
CA MET A 130 2.94 -4.66 3.73
C MET A 130 4.37 -4.17 3.99
N GLY A 131 4.58 -3.36 5.02
CA GLY A 131 5.91 -2.94 5.46
C GLY A 131 6.80 -4.12 5.91
N LYS A 132 6.20 -5.22 6.39
CA LYS A 132 6.94 -6.42 6.81
C LYS A 132 7.38 -7.32 5.67
N LEU A 133 6.93 -7.07 4.45
CA LEU A 133 7.42 -7.74 3.25
C LEU A 133 8.77 -7.21 2.77
N MET A 134 9.17 -6.04 3.27
CA MET A 134 10.38 -5.35 2.82
C MET A 134 11.64 -6.00 3.40
N PHE A 135 12.67 -6.09 2.58
CA PHE A 135 14.00 -6.54 2.96
C PHE A 135 15.09 -5.75 2.24
N ALA A 136 16.31 -5.84 2.73
CA ALA A 136 17.49 -5.28 2.07
C ALA A 136 18.46 -6.41 1.68
N ASN A 137 18.87 -6.44 0.41
CA ASN A 137 19.77 -7.44 -0.12
C ASN A 137 21.26 -7.09 0.13
N GLU A 138 22.16 -7.82 -0.50
CA GLU A 138 23.60 -7.67 -0.33
C GLU A 138 24.18 -6.34 -0.83
N ARG A 139 23.48 -5.65 -1.74
CA ARG A 139 23.87 -4.32 -2.23
C ARG A 139 23.74 -3.24 -1.15
N CYS A 140 23.10 -3.55 -0.01
CA CYS A 140 22.93 -2.61 1.09
C CYS A 140 24.29 -2.32 1.75
N THR A 141 24.75 -1.08 1.65
CA THR A 141 26.00 -0.59 2.27
C THR A 141 25.81 -0.13 3.71
N GLY A 142 24.55 -0.01 4.18
CA GLY A 142 24.24 0.52 5.51
C GLY A 142 24.30 2.05 5.62
N CYS A 143 24.20 2.79 4.50
CA CYS A 143 24.34 4.25 4.46
C CYS A 143 23.29 5.03 5.26
N GLY A 144 22.18 4.42 5.71
CA GLY A 144 21.20 5.04 6.58
C GLY A 144 20.22 6.01 5.91
N ILE A 145 20.37 6.34 4.62
CA ILE A 145 19.50 7.28 3.89
C ILE A 145 18.01 6.89 3.99
N CYS A 146 17.71 5.59 3.88
CA CYS A 146 16.34 5.09 3.99
C CYS A 146 15.71 5.33 5.37
N ALA A 147 16.51 5.32 6.44
CA ALA A 147 16.06 5.60 7.79
C ALA A 147 15.91 7.11 8.02
N ALA A 148 16.88 7.91 7.58
CA ALA A 148 16.85 9.37 7.70
C ALA A 148 15.68 10.00 6.92
N SER A 149 15.39 9.49 5.72
CA SER A 149 14.31 9.99 4.85
C SER A 149 12.92 9.40 5.12
N CYS A 150 12.76 8.54 6.13
CA CYS A 150 11.47 7.89 6.40
C CYS A 150 10.46 8.85 7.04
N PRO A 151 9.35 9.21 6.37
CA PRO A 151 8.40 10.19 6.91
C PRO A 151 7.66 9.69 8.15
N ALA A 152 7.53 8.37 8.32
CA ALA A 152 6.89 7.76 9.48
C ALA A 152 7.90 7.38 10.59
N GLY A 153 9.20 7.65 10.43
CA GLY A 153 10.25 7.21 11.38
C GLY A 153 10.26 5.69 11.61
N ALA A 154 9.76 4.94 10.65
CA ALA A 154 9.52 3.50 10.79
C ALA A 154 10.75 2.63 10.52
N LEU A 155 11.84 3.18 10.02
CA LEU A 155 13.06 2.44 9.74
C LEU A 155 14.11 2.70 10.80
N VAL A 156 14.71 1.62 11.28
CA VAL A 156 15.90 1.67 12.13
C VAL A 156 17.01 0.81 11.55
N MET A 157 18.23 1.31 11.60
CA MET A 157 19.38 0.53 11.15
C MET A 157 19.80 -0.44 12.26
N LYS A 158 19.78 -1.75 11.97
CA LYS A 158 20.17 -2.81 12.91
C LYS A 158 21.40 -3.56 12.42
N GLY A 159 22.32 -3.82 13.32
CA GLY A 159 23.57 -4.55 13.09
C GLY A 159 24.81 -3.67 13.29
N ARG A 160 25.87 -4.25 13.88
CA ARG A 160 27.07 -3.52 14.29
C ARG A 160 28.05 -3.34 13.12
N LYS A 161 28.38 -4.43 12.42
CA LYS A 161 29.38 -4.39 11.32
C LYS A 161 28.78 -4.03 9.95
N ARG A 162 27.56 -4.46 9.67
CA ARG A 162 26.82 -4.19 8.44
C ARG A 162 25.38 -3.86 8.81
N PRO A 163 25.10 -2.61 9.18
CA PRO A 163 23.74 -2.21 9.54
C PRO A 163 22.81 -2.35 8.33
N ARG A 164 21.64 -2.94 8.55
CA ARG A 164 20.57 -3.06 7.55
C ARG A 164 19.28 -2.48 8.08
N PRO A 165 18.42 -1.93 7.22
CA PRO A 165 17.16 -1.37 7.65
C PRO A 165 16.23 -2.46 8.20
N PHE A 166 15.59 -2.15 9.30
CA PHE A 166 14.54 -2.94 9.93
C PHE A 166 13.27 -2.10 9.98
N TRP A 167 12.18 -2.63 9.43
CA TRP A 167 10.88 -1.94 9.34
C TRP A 167 10.07 -2.18 10.61
N ARG A 168 9.77 -1.11 11.35
CA ARG A 168 8.88 -1.13 12.52
C ARG A 168 7.42 -1.27 12.09
N PHE A 169 6.50 -1.44 13.07
CA PHE A 169 5.07 -1.59 12.79
C PHE A 169 4.39 -0.34 12.26
N ASN A 170 4.90 0.84 12.56
CA ASN A 170 4.41 2.10 12.04
C ASN A 170 4.83 2.38 10.57
N CYS A 171 5.36 1.39 9.85
CA CYS A 171 5.65 1.52 8.43
C CYS A 171 4.36 1.59 7.63
N GLU A 172 4.16 2.67 6.90
CA GLU A 172 2.98 2.91 6.06
C GLU A 172 3.14 2.41 4.62
N HIS A 173 4.18 1.66 4.33
CA HIS A 173 4.50 1.12 3.01
C HIS A 173 4.46 2.17 1.88
N CYS A 174 4.96 3.36 2.13
CA CYS A 174 5.02 4.44 1.14
C CYS A 174 6.08 4.23 0.05
N LEU A 175 6.93 3.21 0.18
CA LEU A 175 8.00 2.80 -0.75
C LEU A 175 9.09 3.85 -1.01
N ARG A 176 9.12 4.96 -0.24
CA ARG A 176 10.16 5.99 -0.37
C ARG A 176 11.56 5.39 -0.20
N CYS A 177 11.75 4.55 0.82
CA CYS A 177 13.02 3.86 1.07
C CYS A 177 13.47 2.98 -0.10
N LEU A 178 12.53 2.33 -0.81
CA LEU A 178 12.80 1.52 -1.99
C LEU A 178 13.19 2.41 -3.17
N ASN A 179 12.37 3.41 -3.50
CA ASN A 179 12.54 4.21 -4.71
C ASN A 179 13.76 5.14 -4.66
N PHE A 180 14.19 5.56 -3.47
CA PHE A 180 15.35 6.44 -3.30
C PHE A 180 16.61 5.74 -2.77
N CYS A 181 16.62 4.42 -2.67
CA CYS A 181 17.84 3.70 -2.30
C CYS A 181 18.93 3.87 -3.38
N PRO A 182 20.09 4.51 -3.11
CA PRO A 182 21.11 4.75 -4.11
C PRO A 182 21.73 3.44 -4.64
N HIS A 183 21.72 2.39 -3.82
CA HIS A 183 22.28 1.08 -4.15
C HIS A 183 21.22 0.10 -4.69
N GLN A 184 19.96 0.54 -4.85
CA GLN A 184 18.86 -0.34 -5.27
C GLN A 184 18.80 -1.65 -4.47
N ALA A 185 19.02 -1.55 -3.16
CA ALA A 185 19.17 -2.69 -2.28
C ALA A 185 17.87 -3.13 -1.59
N ILE A 186 16.80 -2.34 -1.68
CA ILE A 186 15.54 -2.58 -0.99
C ILE A 186 14.52 -3.15 -1.95
N GLY A 187 13.83 -4.21 -1.54
CA GLY A 187 12.77 -4.85 -2.29
C GLY A 187 11.72 -5.47 -1.38
N ALA A 188 10.63 -5.95 -1.96
CA ALA A 188 9.60 -6.73 -1.27
C ALA A 188 9.70 -8.20 -1.65
N SER A 189 9.55 -9.08 -0.67
CA SER A 189 9.68 -10.52 -0.82
C SER A 189 8.33 -11.18 -1.11
N LEU A 190 8.16 -11.76 -2.31
CA LEU A 190 6.99 -12.56 -2.66
C LEU A 190 6.93 -13.91 -1.92
N PRO A 191 8.03 -14.69 -1.80
CA PRO A 191 8.00 -15.93 -1.02
C PRO A 191 7.60 -15.69 0.44
N TRP A 192 8.05 -14.59 1.02
CA TRP A 192 7.67 -14.22 2.37
C TRP A 192 6.19 -13.81 2.46
N ALA A 193 5.68 -13.08 1.47
CA ALA A 193 4.27 -12.76 1.39
C ALA A 193 3.41 -14.03 1.29
N ALA A 194 3.81 -14.98 0.45
CA ALA A 194 3.13 -16.28 0.31
C ALA A 194 3.17 -17.08 1.63
N PHE A 195 4.31 -17.09 2.32
CA PHE A 195 4.43 -17.73 3.63
C PHE A 195 3.50 -17.11 4.68
N LEU A 196 3.44 -15.78 4.75
CA LEU A 196 2.55 -15.08 5.67
C LEU A 196 1.08 -15.33 5.35
N TRP A 197 0.74 -15.39 4.07
CA TRP A 197 -0.59 -15.77 3.62
C TRP A 197 -0.94 -17.19 4.06
N TRP A 198 -0.04 -18.15 3.82
CA TRP A 198 -0.20 -19.54 4.25
C TRP A 198 -0.34 -19.65 5.77
N LEU A 199 0.51 -18.98 6.53
CA LEU A 199 0.44 -18.94 8.00
C LEU A 199 -0.91 -18.41 8.50
N GLY A 200 -1.44 -17.36 7.88
CA GLY A 200 -2.76 -16.81 8.19
C GLY A 200 -3.90 -17.75 7.85
N THR A 201 -3.82 -18.45 6.71
CA THR A 201 -4.84 -19.43 6.31
C THR A 201 -4.84 -20.68 7.20
N VAL A 202 -3.66 -21.16 7.61
CA VAL A 202 -3.54 -22.28 8.56
C VAL A 202 -4.15 -21.91 9.91
N ALA A 203 -3.87 -20.72 10.43
CA ALA A 203 -4.47 -20.26 11.69
C ALA A 203 -6.01 -20.19 11.59
N ALA A 204 -6.55 -19.70 10.48
CA ALA A 204 -7.99 -19.66 10.24
C ALA A 204 -8.61 -21.05 10.13
N MET A 205 -7.93 -21.99 9.44
CA MET A 205 -8.37 -23.39 9.32
C MET A 205 -8.37 -24.10 10.68
N VAL A 206 -7.32 -23.93 11.48
CA VAL A 206 -7.25 -24.50 12.83
C VAL A 206 -8.42 -24.00 13.68
N GLY A 207 -8.70 -22.69 13.65
CA GLY A 207 -9.86 -22.12 14.32
C GLY A 207 -11.20 -22.70 13.86
N ALA A 208 -11.37 -22.88 12.55
CA ALA A 208 -12.58 -23.50 11.99
C ALA A 208 -12.73 -24.98 12.41
N ILE A 209 -11.63 -25.73 12.46
CA ILE A 209 -11.63 -27.13 12.94
C ILE A 209 -12.00 -27.18 14.41
N PHE A 210 -11.42 -26.34 15.26
CA PHE A 210 -11.77 -26.29 16.68
C PHE A 210 -13.23 -25.92 16.89
N ALA A 211 -13.77 -24.94 16.17
CA ALA A 211 -15.17 -24.57 16.22
C ALA A 211 -16.12 -25.72 15.84
N ARG A 212 -15.73 -26.57 14.87
CA ARG A 212 -16.50 -27.76 14.47
C ARG A 212 -16.37 -28.89 15.50
N LEU A 213 -15.20 -29.13 16.05
CA LEU A 213 -14.99 -30.13 17.10
C LEU A 213 -15.78 -29.79 18.36
N ALA A 214 -15.88 -28.52 18.72
CA ALA A 214 -16.69 -28.05 19.84
C ALA A 214 -18.19 -28.31 19.68
N VAL A 215 -18.69 -28.57 18.47
CA VAL A 215 -20.06 -29.01 18.23
C VAL A 215 -20.26 -30.49 18.55
N ILE A 216 -19.20 -31.30 18.41
CA ILE A 216 -19.26 -32.77 18.48
C ILE A 216 -18.86 -33.28 19.88
N VAL A 217 -17.98 -32.54 20.57
CA VAL A 217 -17.43 -32.97 21.86
C VAL A 217 -18.14 -32.24 23.01
N PRO A 218 -18.88 -32.97 23.87
CA PRO A 218 -19.52 -32.39 25.06
C PRO A 218 -18.46 -31.78 25.99
N GLY A 219 -18.72 -30.60 26.50
CA GLY A 219 -17.79 -29.86 27.38
C GLY A 219 -16.93 -28.79 26.69
N LEU A 220 -16.89 -28.76 25.36
CA LEU A 220 -16.25 -27.68 24.58
C LEU A 220 -17.25 -26.60 24.13
N GLU A 221 -18.45 -26.58 24.72
CA GLU A 221 -19.52 -25.64 24.34
C GLU A 221 -19.14 -24.17 24.57
N SER A 222 -18.28 -23.90 25.53
CA SER A 222 -17.72 -22.57 25.79
C SER A 222 -16.79 -22.05 24.68
N VAL A 223 -16.23 -22.94 23.86
CA VAL A 223 -15.35 -22.61 22.73
C VAL A 223 -16.15 -22.49 21.42
N ARG A 224 -17.46 -22.76 21.48
CA ARG A 224 -18.36 -22.73 20.31
C ARG A 224 -18.58 -21.32 19.76
N ASP A 225 -18.34 -20.31 20.56
CA ASP A 225 -18.49 -18.93 20.11
C ASP A 225 -17.37 -18.58 19.11
N TYR A 226 -17.77 -18.30 17.87
CA TYR A 226 -16.87 -17.90 16.80
C TYR A 226 -15.89 -16.78 17.21
N TRP A 227 -16.36 -15.80 17.95
CA TRP A 227 -15.55 -14.68 18.41
C TRP A 227 -14.49 -15.08 19.43
N THR A 228 -14.80 -15.98 20.33
CA THR A 228 -13.84 -16.53 21.30
C THR A 228 -12.72 -17.28 20.61
N VAL A 229 -13.04 -18.11 19.60
CA VAL A 229 -12.05 -18.83 18.79
C VAL A 229 -11.18 -17.85 17.99
N GLN A 230 -11.78 -16.81 17.38
CA GLN A 230 -11.04 -15.81 16.64
C GLN A 230 -10.13 -14.97 17.54
N LEU A 231 -10.57 -14.64 18.74
CA LEU A 231 -9.75 -13.94 19.73
C LEU A 231 -8.56 -14.81 20.16
N ALA A 232 -8.79 -16.09 20.49
CA ALA A 232 -7.72 -17.02 20.84
C ALA A 232 -6.70 -17.20 19.70
N ASN A 233 -7.18 -17.35 18.46
CA ASN A 233 -6.32 -17.38 17.27
C ASN A 233 -5.50 -16.11 17.12
N SER A 234 -6.10 -14.95 17.35
CA SER A 234 -5.40 -13.68 17.25
C SER A 234 -4.30 -13.57 18.31
N ILE A 235 -4.56 -13.98 19.54
CA ILE A 235 -3.58 -13.97 20.64
C ILE A 235 -2.36 -14.84 20.28
N VAL A 236 -2.56 -15.98 19.62
CA VAL A 236 -1.46 -16.87 19.20
C VAL A 236 -0.80 -16.36 17.91
N TYR A 237 -1.59 -15.92 16.94
CA TYR A 237 -1.10 -15.52 15.62
C TYR A 237 -0.14 -14.32 15.69
N TYR A 238 -0.45 -13.29 16.46
CA TYR A 238 0.39 -12.11 16.50
C TYR A 238 1.80 -12.37 17.04
N PRO A 239 2.01 -13.05 18.18
CA PRO A 239 3.35 -13.44 18.62
C PRO A 239 4.11 -14.30 17.61
N VAL A 240 3.42 -15.27 16.99
CA VAL A 240 4.02 -16.14 15.95
C VAL A 240 4.44 -15.30 14.74
N PHE A 241 3.59 -14.38 14.29
CA PHE A 241 3.91 -13.47 13.20
C PHE A 241 5.14 -12.58 13.53
N LEU A 242 5.22 -12.08 14.76
CA LEU A 242 6.36 -11.27 15.22
C LEU A 242 7.66 -12.08 15.23
N ALA A 243 7.60 -13.29 15.76
CA ALA A 243 8.74 -14.21 15.80
C ALA A 243 9.16 -14.60 14.38
N ALA A 244 8.21 -14.93 13.51
CA ALA A 244 8.44 -15.24 12.12
C ALA A 244 9.09 -14.06 11.37
N TYR A 245 8.64 -12.82 11.62
CA TYR A 245 9.26 -11.64 11.03
C TYR A 245 10.68 -11.40 11.54
N ALA A 246 10.93 -11.62 12.82
CA ALA A 246 12.29 -11.52 13.37
C ALA A 246 13.23 -12.55 12.74
N LEU A 247 12.75 -13.78 12.58
CA LEU A 247 13.45 -14.85 11.88
C LEU A 247 13.70 -14.51 10.40
N PHE A 248 12.69 -14.03 9.69
CA PHE A 248 12.83 -13.59 8.30
C PHE A 248 13.87 -12.49 8.16
N TYR A 249 13.82 -11.47 9.04
CA TYR A 249 14.82 -10.41 9.04
C TYR A 249 16.23 -10.94 9.24
N TRP A 250 16.42 -11.90 10.14
CA TRP A 250 17.72 -12.53 10.37
C TRP A 250 18.16 -13.37 9.18
N LEU A 251 17.30 -14.23 8.63
CA LEU A 251 17.55 -15.07 7.46
C LEU A 251 17.84 -14.24 6.20
N SER A 252 17.16 -13.13 5.99
CA SER A 252 17.37 -12.24 4.83
C SER A 252 18.77 -11.62 4.79
N ARG A 253 19.50 -11.66 5.89
CA ARG A 253 20.91 -11.20 5.99
C ARG A 253 21.90 -12.25 5.52
N TRP A 254 21.48 -13.49 5.44
CA TRP A 254 22.31 -14.58 4.97
C TRP A 254 22.36 -14.59 3.45
N ARG A 255 23.59 -14.65 2.89
CA ARG A 255 23.83 -14.48 1.44
C ARG A 255 22.96 -15.36 0.54
N PRO A 256 22.86 -16.71 0.72
CA PRO A 256 22.06 -17.53 -0.16
C PRO A 256 20.57 -17.20 -0.09
N VAL A 257 20.06 -16.92 1.10
CA VAL A 257 18.65 -16.48 1.27
C VAL A 257 18.42 -15.14 0.61
N SER A 258 19.29 -14.16 0.84
CA SER A 258 19.24 -12.85 0.20
C SER A 258 19.24 -12.94 -1.33
N ALA A 259 20.01 -13.84 -1.91
CA ALA A 259 20.09 -14.09 -3.34
C ALA A 259 18.74 -14.64 -3.88
N ILE A 260 18.15 -15.63 -3.20
CA ILE A 260 16.84 -16.20 -3.55
C ILE A 260 15.76 -15.11 -3.47
N LEU A 261 15.70 -14.37 -2.37
CA LEU A 261 14.72 -13.30 -2.18
C LEU A 261 14.86 -12.21 -3.25
N SER A 262 16.09 -11.89 -3.66
CA SER A 262 16.34 -10.90 -4.72
C SER A 262 15.88 -11.36 -6.09
N ARG A 263 16.09 -12.64 -6.44
CA ARG A 263 15.66 -13.22 -7.71
C ARG A 263 14.15 -13.36 -7.83
N THR A 264 13.47 -13.55 -6.72
CA THR A 264 12.01 -13.74 -6.65
C THR A 264 11.24 -12.44 -6.34
N SER A 265 11.94 -11.33 -6.16
CA SER A 265 11.34 -10.02 -5.86
C SER A 265 11.05 -9.24 -7.13
N LEU A 266 9.79 -8.92 -7.35
CA LEU A 266 9.35 -8.07 -8.46
C LEU A 266 9.97 -6.67 -8.42
N SER A 267 10.28 -6.16 -7.22
CA SER A 267 10.93 -4.86 -7.05
C SER A 267 12.29 -4.76 -7.74
N PHE A 268 13.06 -5.86 -7.78
CA PHE A 268 14.36 -5.90 -8.46
C PHE A 268 14.22 -6.19 -9.95
N PHE A 269 13.15 -6.87 -10.34
CA PHE A 269 12.88 -7.16 -11.75
C PHE A 269 12.38 -5.90 -12.48
N PHE A 270 11.46 -5.15 -11.88
CA PHE A 270 10.86 -3.96 -12.52
C PHE A 270 11.61 -2.66 -12.25
N GLY A 271 12.53 -2.66 -11.31
CA GLY A 271 13.36 -1.52 -10.95
C GLY A 271 12.65 -0.47 -10.10
N GLN A 272 13.37 0.62 -9.86
CA GLN A 272 12.90 1.76 -9.07
C GLN A 272 12.37 2.85 -9.99
N TYR A 273 11.33 3.55 -9.56
CA TYR A 273 10.86 4.73 -10.24
C TYR A 273 11.10 5.99 -9.42
N ARG A 274 11.67 6.99 -10.07
CA ARG A 274 11.74 8.35 -9.54
C ARG A 274 11.06 9.31 -10.51
N ALA A 275 10.30 10.26 -9.97
CA ALA A 275 9.77 11.33 -10.79
C ALA A 275 10.94 12.12 -11.41
N PRO A 276 10.82 12.57 -12.67
CA PRO A 276 11.83 13.43 -13.27
C PRO A 276 12.09 14.66 -12.40
N GLY A 277 13.37 14.95 -12.13
CA GLY A 277 13.79 16.07 -11.29
C GLY A 277 13.79 15.79 -9.78
N ALA A 278 13.25 14.66 -9.31
CA ALA A 278 13.29 14.32 -7.88
C ALA A 278 14.70 13.85 -7.47
N THR A 279 15.29 14.54 -6.53
CA THR A 279 16.65 14.27 -5.99
C THR A 279 16.59 13.76 -4.55
N LEU A 280 17.69 13.19 -4.07
CA LEU A 280 17.81 12.80 -2.66
C LEU A 280 17.83 14.01 -1.73
N SER A 281 18.35 15.14 -2.19
CA SER A 281 18.38 16.40 -1.42
C SER A 281 16.99 16.94 -1.13
N ASP A 282 16.00 16.66 -2.00
CA ASP A 282 14.60 17.06 -1.77
C ASP A 282 13.92 16.28 -0.64
N LEU A 283 14.62 15.27 -0.10
CA LEU A 283 14.09 14.33 0.87
C LEU A 283 14.68 14.47 2.28
N LEU A 284 15.83 15.09 2.38
CA LEU A 284 16.60 15.28 3.61
C LEU A 284 16.43 16.72 4.13
#